data_c46b3a89f220db1677370eff4e131939
#
_entry.id   c46b3a89f220db1677370eff4e131939
#
_cell.length_a   1.000
_cell.length_b   1.000
_cell.length_c   1.000
_cell.angle_alpha   90.00
_cell.angle_beta   90.00
_cell.angle_gamma   90.00
#
_symmetry.space_group_name_H-M   'P 1'
#
loop_
_entity.id
_entity.type
_entity.pdbx_description
1 polymer ?
#
loop_
_entity_poly.entity_id
_entity_poly.type
_entity_poly.pdbx_seq_one_letter_code
_entity_poly.pdbx_strand_id
1 'polypeptide(L)'
;RLMRRAIRSCKALGIASTEMLNVAKIFIEEVYGEAYPLLPQKEEYILQEIEREITRFESTLEKGMKEFEKTIAGIARKNEFMSKQDASYVAETSIGGKAAFKLYDTYGFPLELTVEMAAERGFTVDEKGFEEAFREHQEKSHAQAAGEFKGGLADTGVATTRLHTATHLLNAALKTVLSPDVNQKGSNITPERLRFDF
;
A
#
# COMPACT_ATOMS: atom_id res chain seq x y z
N ARG A 1 -0.01 -1.46 5.82
CA ARG A 1 -1.23 -2.28 6.01
C ARG A 1 -1.63 -2.31 7.48
N LEU A 2 -0.78 -2.80 8.41
CA LEU A 2 -1.10 -2.91 9.84
C LEU A 2 -1.48 -1.56 10.46
N MET A 3 -0.78 -0.47 10.14
CA MET A 3 -1.10 0.88 10.61
C MET A 3 -2.50 1.31 10.19
N ARG A 4 -2.91 1.08 8.94
CA ARG A 4 -4.24 1.45 8.45
C ARG A 4 -5.37 0.67 9.14
N ARG A 5 -5.14 -0.62 9.46
CA ARG A 5 -6.06 -1.38 10.33
C ARG A 5 -6.16 -0.77 11.72
N ALA A 6 -5.04 -0.43 12.33
CA ALA A 6 -5.02 0.19 13.66
C ALA A 6 -5.73 1.54 13.65
N ILE A 7 -5.51 2.41 12.65
CA ILE A 7 -6.21 3.69 12.51
C ILE A 7 -7.73 3.49 12.44
N ARG A 8 -8.20 2.53 11.62
CA ARG A 8 -9.63 2.19 11.56
C ARG A 8 -10.15 1.72 12.92
N SER A 9 -9.40 0.86 13.61
CA SER A 9 -9.79 0.36 14.94
C SER A 9 -9.85 1.49 15.98
N CYS A 10 -8.88 2.40 15.99
CA CYS A 10 -8.93 3.60 16.83
C CYS A 10 -10.20 4.40 16.57
N LYS A 11 -10.54 4.65 15.30
CA LYS A 11 -11.76 5.37 14.93
C LYS A 11 -13.03 4.64 15.38
N ALA A 12 -13.10 3.33 15.25
CA ALA A 12 -14.25 2.52 15.69
C ALA A 12 -14.44 2.56 17.21
N LEU A 13 -13.34 2.66 17.95
CA LEU A 13 -13.33 2.76 19.41
C LEU A 13 -13.47 4.20 19.95
N GLY A 14 -13.50 5.20 19.06
CA GLY A 14 -13.52 6.62 19.47
C GLY A 14 -12.19 7.11 20.06
N ILE A 15 -11.08 6.42 19.78
CA ILE A 15 -9.72 6.77 20.22
C ILE A 15 -9.05 7.60 19.13
N ALA A 16 -8.33 8.65 19.50
CA ALA A 16 -7.54 9.42 18.55
C ALA A 16 -6.41 8.55 17.95
N SER A 17 -6.29 8.51 16.62
CA SER A 17 -5.25 7.68 15.97
C SER A 17 -3.83 8.12 16.35
N THR A 18 -3.65 9.34 16.81
CA THR A 18 -2.38 9.86 17.34
C THR A 18 -1.89 9.12 18.58
N GLU A 19 -2.77 8.43 19.32
CA GLU A 19 -2.35 7.57 20.45
C GLU A 19 -1.44 6.40 19.98
N MET A 20 -1.46 6.07 18.71
CA MET A 20 -0.52 5.10 18.13
C MET A 20 0.94 5.58 18.25
N LEU A 21 1.19 6.89 18.30
CA LEU A 21 2.54 7.45 18.50
C LEU A 21 3.06 7.09 19.89
N ASN A 22 2.21 7.16 20.91
CA ASN A 22 2.58 6.78 22.30
C ASN A 22 2.92 5.29 22.38
N VAL A 23 2.13 4.44 21.70
CA VAL A 23 2.43 3.00 21.62
C VAL A 23 3.76 2.77 20.91
N ALA A 24 3.99 3.41 19.76
CA ALA A 24 5.23 3.29 19.01
C ALA A 24 6.45 3.72 19.86
N LYS A 25 6.32 4.82 20.62
CA LYS A 25 7.37 5.32 21.52
C LYS A 25 7.75 4.30 22.58
N ILE A 26 6.78 3.69 23.26
CA ILE A 26 7.02 2.62 24.24
C ILE A 26 7.81 1.46 23.60
N PHE A 27 7.44 1.03 22.40
CA PHE A 27 8.15 -0.03 21.69
C PHE A 27 9.57 0.37 21.30
N ILE A 28 9.81 1.61 20.90
CA ILE A 28 11.12 2.13 20.52
C ILE A 28 12.02 2.21 21.75
N GLU A 29 11.54 2.79 22.86
CA GLU A 29 12.34 3.06 24.03
C GLU A 29 12.47 1.83 24.94
N GLU A 30 11.33 1.23 25.35
CA GLU A 30 11.30 0.26 26.45
C GLU A 30 11.38 -1.20 25.95
N VAL A 31 10.80 -1.53 24.80
CA VAL A 31 10.72 -2.92 24.35
C VAL A 31 11.91 -3.31 23.48
N TYR A 32 12.25 -2.49 22.51
CA TYR A 32 13.26 -2.82 21.50
C TYR A 32 14.51 -1.93 21.55
N GLY A 33 14.52 -0.87 22.34
CA GLY A 33 15.62 0.11 22.37
C GLY A 33 16.97 -0.51 22.73
N GLU A 34 17.02 -1.45 23.67
CA GLU A 34 18.23 -2.15 24.05
C GLU A 34 18.72 -3.11 22.95
N ALA A 35 17.80 -3.89 22.36
CA ALA A 35 18.12 -4.87 21.31
C ALA A 35 18.48 -4.21 19.97
N TYR A 36 17.90 -3.05 19.70
CA TYR A 36 18.09 -2.31 18.44
C TYR A 36 18.45 -0.84 18.72
N PRO A 37 19.70 -0.52 19.09
CA PRO A 37 20.10 0.83 19.53
C PRO A 37 19.88 1.95 18.50
N LEU A 38 19.66 1.61 17.23
CA LEU A 38 19.33 2.59 16.19
C LEU A 38 17.87 3.09 16.29
N LEU A 39 16.97 2.35 16.94
CA LEU A 39 15.57 2.76 17.07
C LEU A 39 15.41 4.06 17.88
N PRO A 40 15.96 4.18 19.11
CA PRO A 40 15.90 5.44 19.85
C PRO A 40 16.59 6.60 19.14
N GLN A 41 17.69 6.34 18.41
CA GLN A 41 18.38 7.37 17.63
C GLN A 41 17.55 7.90 16.45
N LYS A 42 16.59 7.14 15.96
CA LYS A 42 15.70 7.49 14.85
C LYS A 42 14.26 7.72 15.30
N GLU A 43 14.02 7.81 16.59
CA GLU A 43 12.66 7.93 17.17
C GLU A 43 11.86 9.06 16.52
N GLU A 44 12.40 10.26 16.51
CA GLU A 44 11.72 11.43 15.95
C GLU A 44 11.33 11.20 14.49
N TYR A 45 12.22 10.67 13.69
CA TYR A 45 11.95 10.35 12.29
C TYR A 45 10.83 9.29 12.16
N ILE A 46 10.89 8.23 12.97
CA ILE A 46 9.88 7.15 12.96
C ILE A 46 8.51 7.71 13.33
N LEU A 47 8.42 8.50 14.40
CA LEU A 47 7.17 9.09 14.86
C LEU A 47 6.58 10.06 13.82
N GLN A 48 7.40 10.87 13.16
CA GLN A 48 6.98 11.76 12.07
C GLN A 48 6.42 10.97 10.89
N GLU A 49 7.05 9.86 10.49
CA GLU A 49 6.53 9.03 9.40
C GLU A 49 5.22 8.33 9.76
N ILE A 50 5.05 7.88 11.01
CA ILE A 50 3.80 7.34 11.51
C ILE A 50 2.70 8.43 11.47
N GLU A 51 2.98 9.62 11.95
CA GLU A 51 2.04 10.74 11.95
C GLU A 51 1.61 11.16 10.54
N ARG A 52 2.56 11.20 9.60
CA ARG A 52 2.27 11.46 8.19
C ARG A 52 1.33 10.41 7.59
N GLU A 53 1.56 9.13 7.88
CA GLU A 53 0.69 8.06 7.39
C GLU A 53 -0.70 8.13 8.03
N ILE A 54 -0.79 8.44 9.33
CA ILE A 54 -2.07 8.68 10.02
C ILE A 54 -2.85 9.77 9.30
N THR A 55 -2.26 10.96 9.16
CA THR A 55 -2.88 12.11 8.52
C THR A 55 -3.33 11.81 7.10
N ARG A 56 -2.45 11.17 6.31
CA ARG A 56 -2.76 10.79 4.93
C ARG A 56 -3.93 9.82 4.84
N PHE A 57 -3.94 8.78 5.68
CA PHE A 57 -4.99 7.77 5.62
C PHE A 57 -6.31 8.30 6.18
N GLU A 58 -6.32 9.04 7.27
CA GLU A 58 -7.53 9.65 7.82
C GLU A 58 -8.23 10.56 6.82
N SER A 59 -7.47 11.31 6.01
CA SER A 59 -8.04 12.18 4.97
C SER A 59 -8.85 11.41 3.91
N THR A 60 -8.52 10.15 3.68
CA THR A 60 -9.19 9.28 2.70
C THR A 60 -10.18 8.31 3.33
N LEU A 61 -9.99 7.99 4.62
CA LEU A 61 -10.76 6.97 5.33
C LEU A 61 -12.27 7.21 5.28
N GLU A 62 -12.71 8.44 5.56
CA GLU A 62 -14.14 8.76 5.54
C GLU A 62 -14.77 8.63 4.15
N LYS A 63 -14.05 9.04 3.13
CA LYS A 63 -14.50 8.91 1.74
C LYS A 63 -14.56 7.44 1.32
N GLY A 64 -13.55 6.66 1.68
CA GLY A 64 -13.49 5.24 1.42
C GLY A 64 -14.59 4.46 2.16
N MET A 65 -14.86 4.79 3.43
CA MET A 65 -15.97 4.23 4.19
C MET A 65 -17.33 4.52 3.52
N LYS A 66 -17.55 5.76 3.08
CA LYS A 66 -18.78 6.12 2.35
C LYS A 66 -18.93 5.33 1.04
N GLU A 67 -17.83 5.15 0.29
CA GLU A 67 -17.87 4.36 -0.96
C GLU A 67 -18.09 2.88 -0.69
N PHE A 68 -17.50 2.33 0.37
CA PHE A 68 -17.76 0.96 0.82
C PHE A 68 -19.24 0.75 1.16
N GLU A 69 -19.82 1.60 2.01
CA GLU A 69 -21.25 1.53 2.37
C GLU A 69 -22.16 1.70 1.16
N LYS A 70 -21.82 2.58 0.23
CA LYS A 70 -22.55 2.75 -1.02
C LYS A 70 -22.52 1.47 -1.87
N THR A 71 -21.39 0.77 -1.89
CA THR A 71 -21.25 -0.50 -2.61
C THR A 71 -22.15 -1.56 -2.00
N ILE A 72 -22.12 -1.73 -0.67
CA ILE A 72 -23.01 -2.67 0.05
C ILE A 72 -24.47 -2.33 -0.19
N ALA A 73 -24.85 -1.06 -0.03
CA ALA A 73 -26.23 -0.61 -0.26
C ALA A 73 -26.67 -0.82 -1.72
N GLY A 74 -25.75 -0.73 -2.67
CA GLY A 74 -26.02 -1.02 -4.08
C GLY A 74 -26.35 -2.50 -4.31
N ILE A 75 -25.58 -3.40 -3.71
CA ILE A 75 -25.83 -4.85 -3.78
C ILE A 75 -27.16 -5.18 -3.10
N ALA A 76 -27.44 -4.64 -1.93
CA ALA A 76 -28.69 -4.87 -1.21
C ALA A 76 -29.91 -4.43 -2.02
N ARG A 77 -29.86 -3.26 -2.66
CA ARG A 77 -30.93 -2.77 -3.55
C ARG A 77 -31.12 -3.65 -4.77
N LYS A 78 -30.04 -4.12 -5.39
CA LYS A 78 -30.09 -5.08 -6.51
C LYS A 78 -30.77 -6.37 -6.07
N ASN A 79 -30.38 -6.91 -4.93
CA ASN A 79 -30.95 -8.13 -4.37
C ASN A 79 -32.47 -7.99 -4.11
N GLU A 80 -32.88 -6.87 -3.51
CA GLU A 80 -34.29 -6.55 -3.27
C GLU A 80 -35.10 -6.45 -4.58
N PHE A 81 -34.56 -5.82 -5.59
CA PHE A 81 -35.20 -5.68 -6.89
C PHE A 81 -35.33 -7.02 -7.61
N MET A 82 -34.26 -7.81 -7.65
CA MET A 82 -34.21 -9.08 -8.35
C MET A 82 -35.10 -10.14 -7.68
N SER A 83 -35.13 -10.18 -6.34
CA SER A 83 -35.99 -11.12 -5.59
C SER A 83 -37.48 -10.87 -5.77
N LYS A 84 -37.86 -9.62 -6.11
CA LYS A 84 -39.27 -9.30 -6.46
C LYS A 84 -39.65 -9.76 -7.86
N GLN A 85 -38.69 -9.92 -8.77
CA GLN A 85 -38.92 -10.34 -10.15
C GLN A 85 -38.77 -11.83 -10.35
N ASP A 86 -37.87 -12.48 -9.62
CA ASP A 86 -37.57 -13.90 -9.72
C ASP A 86 -37.47 -14.52 -8.32
N ALA A 87 -38.44 -15.37 -7.98
CA ALA A 87 -38.49 -16.06 -6.70
C ALA A 87 -37.34 -17.09 -6.53
N SER A 88 -36.66 -17.47 -7.60
CA SER A 88 -35.49 -18.35 -7.58
C SER A 88 -34.16 -17.61 -7.47
N TYR A 89 -34.19 -16.27 -7.44
CA TYR A 89 -32.97 -15.45 -7.35
C TYR A 89 -32.20 -15.71 -6.06
N VAL A 90 -30.91 -16.01 -6.22
CA VAL A 90 -29.98 -16.14 -5.09
C VAL A 90 -29.33 -14.79 -4.86
N ALA A 91 -29.48 -14.26 -3.64
CA ALA A 91 -28.95 -12.96 -3.27
C ALA A 91 -27.42 -12.92 -3.42
N GLU A 92 -26.93 -11.87 -4.06
CA GLU A 92 -25.49 -11.60 -4.17
C GLU A 92 -24.94 -11.13 -2.81
N THR A 93 -23.94 -11.82 -2.32
CA THR A 93 -23.27 -11.52 -1.03
C THR A 93 -21.79 -11.26 -1.20
N SER A 94 -21.34 -10.92 -2.42
CA SER A 94 -19.95 -10.66 -2.72
C SER A 94 -19.73 -9.26 -3.28
N ILE A 95 -18.73 -8.56 -2.76
CA ILE A 95 -18.22 -7.31 -3.34
C ILE A 95 -17.34 -7.69 -4.52
N GLY A 96 -17.67 -7.22 -5.72
CA GLY A 96 -16.89 -7.51 -6.92
C GLY A 96 -15.47 -6.95 -6.87
N GLY A 97 -14.52 -7.66 -7.49
CA GLY A 97 -13.09 -7.34 -7.45
C GLY A 97 -12.74 -5.93 -7.93
N LYS A 98 -13.42 -5.41 -8.95
CA LYS A 98 -13.23 -4.01 -9.42
C LYS A 98 -13.65 -2.97 -8.38
N ALA A 99 -14.68 -3.23 -7.60
CA ALA A 99 -15.10 -2.33 -6.51
C ALA A 99 -14.09 -2.37 -5.36
N ALA A 100 -13.61 -3.55 -5.00
CA ALA A 100 -12.53 -3.71 -4.03
C ALA A 100 -11.22 -3.05 -4.50
N PHE A 101 -10.88 -3.18 -5.78
CA PHE A 101 -9.72 -2.50 -6.36
C PHE A 101 -9.86 -0.97 -6.33
N LYS A 102 -11.04 -0.43 -6.59
CA LYS A 102 -11.29 1.02 -6.45
C LYS A 102 -11.07 1.52 -5.04
N LEU A 103 -11.48 0.76 -4.03
CA LEU A 103 -11.20 1.08 -2.62
C LEU A 103 -9.69 1.09 -2.33
N TYR A 104 -8.95 0.15 -2.90
CA TYR A 104 -7.50 0.08 -2.77
C TYR A 104 -6.78 1.25 -3.47
N ASP A 105 -7.07 1.47 -4.74
CA ASP A 105 -6.35 2.42 -5.59
C ASP A 105 -6.68 3.87 -5.24
N THR A 106 -7.97 4.18 -5.06
CA THR A 106 -8.44 5.56 -4.86
C THR A 106 -8.41 6.01 -3.40
N TYR A 107 -8.72 5.09 -2.48
CA TYR A 107 -8.86 5.42 -1.04
C TYR A 107 -7.78 4.81 -0.16
N GLY A 108 -6.88 4.02 -0.73
CA GLY A 108 -5.79 3.40 0.00
C GLY A 108 -6.22 2.29 0.98
N PHE A 109 -7.38 1.68 0.77
CA PHE A 109 -7.84 0.55 1.56
C PHE A 109 -7.09 -0.72 1.16
N PRO A 110 -6.26 -1.30 2.02
CA PRO A 110 -5.68 -2.62 1.73
C PRO A 110 -6.80 -3.65 1.48
N LEU A 111 -6.54 -4.63 0.61
CA LEU A 111 -7.54 -5.67 0.31
C LEU A 111 -8.02 -6.37 1.60
N GLU A 112 -7.08 -6.69 2.49
CA GLU A 112 -7.37 -7.34 3.77
C GLU A 112 -8.33 -6.52 4.65
N LEU A 113 -8.21 -5.18 4.61
CA LEU A 113 -9.13 -4.30 5.32
C LEU A 113 -10.53 -4.35 4.69
N THR A 114 -10.61 -4.37 3.36
CA THR A 114 -11.89 -4.49 2.65
C THR A 114 -12.56 -5.83 2.93
N VAL A 115 -11.79 -6.93 2.96
CA VAL A 115 -12.29 -8.29 3.31
C VAL A 115 -12.83 -8.32 4.75
N GLU A 116 -12.09 -7.77 5.71
CA GLU A 116 -12.50 -7.69 7.11
C GLU A 116 -13.80 -6.90 7.27
N MET A 117 -13.89 -5.73 6.64
CA MET A 117 -15.09 -4.88 6.67
C MET A 117 -16.29 -5.55 5.99
N ALA A 118 -16.08 -6.27 4.88
CA ALA A 118 -17.11 -7.02 4.19
C ALA A 118 -17.66 -8.15 5.08
N ALA A 119 -16.76 -8.91 5.72
CA ALA A 119 -17.13 -9.99 6.64
C ALA A 119 -17.97 -9.48 7.83
N GLU A 120 -17.65 -8.31 8.41
CA GLU A 120 -18.45 -7.67 9.46
C GLU A 120 -19.88 -7.36 9.03
N ARG A 121 -20.14 -7.24 7.72
CA ARG A 121 -21.46 -6.97 7.13
C ARG A 121 -22.11 -8.19 6.51
N GLY A 122 -21.51 -9.40 6.66
CA GLY A 122 -21.99 -10.66 6.08
C GLY A 122 -21.72 -10.77 4.58
N PHE A 123 -20.76 -10.03 4.04
CA PHE A 123 -20.33 -10.08 2.65
C PHE A 123 -18.96 -10.74 2.52
N THR A 124 -18.71 -11.28 1.33
CA THR A 124 -17.37 -11.71 0.88
C THR A 124 -16.80 -10.71 -0.12
N VAL A 125 -15.57 -10.91 -0.54
CA VAL A 125 -14.90 -10.12 -1.58
C VAL A 125 -14.41 -11.05 -2.68
N ASP A 126 -14.58 -10.66 -3.92
CA ASP A 126 -14.00 -11.33 -5.08
C ASP A 126 -12.49 -10.98 -5.17
N GLU A 127 -11.67 -11.72 -4.41
CA GLU A 127 -10.23 -11.51 -4.36
C GLU A 127 -9.56 -11.81 -5.70
N LYS A 128 -10.06 -12.79 -6.47
CA LYS A 128 -9.52 -13.09 -7.80
C LYS A 128 -9.75 -11.95 -8.78
N GLY A 129 -10.98 -11.43 -8.81
CA GLY A 129 -11.28 -10.25 -9.62
C GLY A 129 -10.52 -9.00 -9.18
N PHE A 130 -10.18 -8.88 -7.89
CA PHE A 130 -9.28 -7.83 -7.41
C PHE A 130 -7.86 -8.01 -7.97
N GLU A 131 -7.30 -9.21 -7.91
CA GLU A 131 -5.96 -9.51 -8.45
C GLU A 131 -5.89 -9.25 -9.96
N GLU A 132 -6.94 -9.59 -10.70
CA GLU A 132 -7.04 -9.29 -12.14
C GLU A 132 -7.06 -7.78 -12.39
N ALA A 133 -7.88 -7.03 -11.68
CA ALA A 133 -7.95 -5.57 -11.80
C ALA A 133 -6.62 -4.90 -11.42
N PHE A 134 -5.96 -5.40 -10.38
CA PHE A 134 -4.65 -4.93 -9.93
C PHE A 134 -3.58 -5.17 -11.00
N ARG A 135 -3.55 -6.37 -11.59
CA ARG A 135 -2.63 -6.71 -12.69
C ARG A 135 -2.85 -5.85 -13.93
N GLU A 136 -4.11 -5.68 -14.34
CA GLU A 136 -4.46 -4.78 -15.46
C GLU A 136 -3.98 -3.35 -15.21
N HIS A 137 -4.12 -2.85 -13.99
CA HIS A 137 -3.65 -1.53 -13.62
C HIS A 137 -2.12 -1.43 -13.66
N GLN A 138 -1.41 -2.46 -13.15
CA GLN A 138 0.05 -2.53 -13.24
C GLN A 138 0.53 -2.55 -14.70
N GLU A 139 -0.09 -3.36 -15.56
CA GLU A 139 0.25 -3.44 -16.97
C GLU A 139 0.06 -2.09 -17.69
N LYS A 140 -1.05 -1.39 -17.41
CA LYS A 140 -1.30 -0.03 -17.92
C LYS A 140 -0.27 0.98 -17.42
N SER A 141 0.07 0.94 -16.14
CA SER A 141 1.08 1.81 -15.54
C SER A 141 2.47 1.52 -16.12
N HIS A 142 2.81 0.24 -16.33
CA HIS A 142 4.05 -0.16 -17.01
C HIS A 142 4.08 0.25 -18.47
N ALA A 143 2.97 0.15 -19.19
CA ALA A 143 2.87 0.58 -20.59
C ALA A 143 3.01 2.10 -20.74
N GLN A 144 2.45 2.88 -19.80
CA GLN A 144 2.63 4.33 -19.75
C GLN A 144 4.06 4.73 -19.35
N ALA A 145 4.64 4.03 -18.36
CA ALA A 145 6.03 4.25 -17.95
C ALA A 145 7.05 3.77 -19.00
N ALA A 146 6.70 2.81 -19.83
CA ALA A 146 7.55 2.35 -20.94
C ALA A 146 7.79 3.42 -22.02
N GLY A 147 6.96 4.48 -22.06
CA GLY A 147 7.19 5.68 -22.88
C GLY A 147 8.17 6.69 -22.27
N GLU A 148 8.31 6.73 -20.94
CA GLU A 148 9.13 7.75 -20.28
C GLU A 148 10.25 7.22 -19.37
N PHE A 149 10.10 6.08 -18.70
CA PHE A 149 11.13 5.60 -17.76
C PHE A 149 11.12 4.08 -17.54
N LYS A 150 12.06 3.34 -18.11
CA LYS A 150 12.42 1.98 -17.66
C LYS A 150 13.40 2.10 -16.49
N GLY A 151 12.89 2.12 -15.25
CA GLY A 151 13.73 1.95 -14.06
C GLY A 151 14.09 0.47 -13.86
N GLY A 152 15.30 0.19 -13.38
CA GLY A 152 15.78 -1.16 -13.07
C GLY A 152 16.63 -1.82 -14.17
N LEU A 153 16.73 -3.15 -14.14
CA LEU A 153 17.46 -3.94 -15.16
C LEU A 153 16.62 -4.09 -16.43
N ALA A 154 17.21 -3.74 -17.57
CA ALA A 154 16.55 -3.94 -18.85
C ALA A 154 16.45 -5.42 -19.26
N ASP A 155 17.43 -6.24 -18.86
CA ASP A 155 17.51 -7.68 -19.10
C ASP A 155 18.40 -8.37 -18.04
N THR A 156 18.59 -9.69 -18.14
CA THR A 156 19.47 -10.50 -17.28
C THR A 156 20.80 -10.87 -17.98
N GLY A 157 21.18 -10.16 -19.01
CA GLY A 157 22.42 -10.38 -19.76
C GLY A 157 23.67 -10.14 -18.90
N VAL A 158 24.81 -10.70 -19.35
CA VAL A 158 26.09 -10.58 -18.62
C VAL A 158 26.52 -9.12 -18.46
N ALA A 159 26.32 -8.28 -19.48
CA ALA A 159 26.65 -6.85 -19.42
C ALA A 159 25.78 -6.13 -18.36
N THR A 160 24.48 -6.35 -18.38
CA THR A 160 23.52 -5.74 -17.46
C THR A 160 23.76 -6.22 -16.02
N THR A 161 24.10 -7.50 -15.82
CA THR A 161 24.46 -8.04 -14.49
C THR A 161 25.75 -7.40 -13.96
N ARG A 162 26.77 -7.18 -14.80
CA ARG A 162 28.00 -6.47 -14.41
C ARG A 162 27.73 -5.01 -14.03
N LEU A 163 26.93 -4.31 -14.82
CA LEU A 163 26.53 -2.94 -14.52
C LEU A 163 25.67 -2.83 -13.26
N HIS A 164 24.86 -3.84 -12.96
CA HIS A 164 24.13 -3.91 -11.69
C HIS A 164 25.08 -4.03 -10.50
N THR A 165 26.09 -4.91 -10.59
CA THR A 165 27.13 -4.99 -9.56
C THR A 165 27.89 -3.67 -9.43
N ALA A 166 28.23 -3.03 -10.55
CA ALA A 166 28.86 -1.72 -10.56
C ALA A 166 28.00 -0.63 -9.88
N THR A 167 26.66 -0.72 -9.98
CA THR A 167 25.73 0.18 -9.28
C THR A 167 25.91 0.12 -7.76
N HIS A 168 26.01 -1.10 -7.20
CA HIS A 168 26.23 -1.28 -5.77
C HIS A 168 27.58 -0.75 -5.31
N LEU A 169 28.64 -0.98 -6.11
CA LEU A 169 29.97 -0.43 -5.82
C LEU A 169 29.99 1.11 -5.91
N LEU A 170 29.32 1.67 -6.92
CA LEU A 170 29.16 3.12 -7.07
C LEU A 170 28.43 3.73 -5.86
N ASN A 171 27.32 3.13 -5.43
CA ASN A 171 26.59 3.61 -4.26
C ASN A 171 27.46 3.57 -3.00
N ALA A 172 28.23 2.50 -2.78
CA ALA A 172 29.15 2.41 -1.65
C ALA A 172 30.26 3.46 -1.74
N ALA A 173 30.84 3.66 -2.92
CA ALA A 173 31.87 4.68 -3.15
C ALA A 173 31.34 6.10 -2.92
N LEU A 174 30.14 6.41 -3.42
CA LEU A 174 29.51 7.73 -3.20
C LEU A 174 29.24 8.00 -1.73
N LYS A 175 28.79 7.00 -0.97
CA LYS A 175 28.63 7.11 0.49
C LYS A 175 29.94 7.40 1.21
N THR A 176 31.03 6.81 0.75
CA THR A 176 32.37 7.01 1.36
C THR A 176 32.97 8.35 0.98
N VAL A 177 32.82 8.79 -0.28
CA VAL A 177 33.53 9.98 -0.81
C VAL A 177 32.74 11.27 -0.60
N LEU A 178 31.39 11.21 -0.74
CA LEU A 178 30.53 12.40 -0.64
C LEU A 178 29.92 12.55 0.75
N SER A 179 29.04 11.61 1.15
CA SER A 179 28.38 11.62 2.45
C SER A 179 27.70 10.27 2.74
N PRO A 180 27.71 9.80 4.00
CA PRO A 180 26.92 8.64 4.41
C PRO A 180 25.41 8.75 4.09
N ASP A 181 24.90 9.98 3.96
CA ASP A 181 23.50 10.27 3.67
C ASP A 181 23.11 10.10 2.20
N VAL A 182 24.08 9.83 1.32
CA VAL A 182 23.79 9.49 -0.08
C VAL A 182 22.96 8.21 -0.15
N ASN A 183 21.76 8.33 -0.72
CA ASN A 183 20.85 7.20 -0.90
C ASN A 183 20.41 7.11 -2.36
N GLN A 184 20.40 5.89 -2.88
CA GLN A 184 19.88 5.62 -4.22
C GLN A 184 18.40 5.99 -4.30
N LYS A 185 18.04 6.92 -5.17
CA LYS A 185 16.66 7.32 -5.47
C LYS A 185 16.11 6.61 -6.70
N GLY A 186 17.01 6.18 -7.59
CA GLY A 186 16.66 5.43 -8.79
C GLY A 186 17.88 4.91 -9.52
N SER A 187 17.67 3.93 -10.40
CA SER A 187 18.68 3.48 -11.36
C SER A 187 18.03 2.99 -12.64
N ASN A 188 18.74 3.11 -13.74
CA ASN A 188 18.37 2.50 -15.03
C ASN A 188 19.61 1.87 -15.63
N ILE A 189 19.55 0.57 -15.90
CA ILE A 189 20.68 -0.24 -16.36
C ILE A 189 20.29 -0.92 -17.66
N THR A 190 21.02 -0.58 -18.73
CA THR A 190 20.97 -1.24 -20.03
C THR A 190 22.34 -1.84 -20.34
N PRO A 191 22.49 -2.69 -21.37
CA PRO A 191 23.80 -3.20 -21.77
C PRO A 191 24.85 -2.11 -22.09
N GLU A 192 24.38 -0.93 -22.50
CA GLU A 192 25.23 0.18 -22.98
C GLU A 192 25.51 1.23 -21.90
N ARG A 193 24.64 1.35 -20.87
CA ARG A 193 24.75 2.40 -19.87
C ARG A 193 24.18 2.05 -18.52
N LEU A 194 24.77 2.67 -17.51
CA LEU A 194 24.25 2.76 -16.15
C LEU A 194 23.84 4.22 -15.89
N ARG A 195 22.62 4.44 -15.42
CA ARG A 195 22.19 5.67 -14.78
C ARG A 195 21.93 5.41 -13.31
N PHE A 196 22.41 6.30 -12.47
CA PHE A 196 22.27 6.22 -11.01
C PHE A 196 21.82 7.58 -10.49
N ASP A 197 20.68 7.65 -9.83
CA ASP A 197 20.10 8.85 -9.25
C ASP A 197 20.27 8.81 -7.72
N PHE A 198 20.84 9.87 -7.08
CA PHE A 198 21.12 9.95 -5.65
C PHE A 198 20.87 11.35 -5.06
#